data_64d37b8eee893628d36f9e9b9801e786
#
_entry.id   64d37b8eee893628d36f9e9b9801e786
#
_cell.length_a   1.000
_cell.length_b   1.000
_cell.length_c   1.000
_cell.angle_alpha   90.00
_cell.angle_beta   90.00
_cell.angle_gamma   90.00
#
_symmetry.space_group_name_H-M   'P 1'
#
loop_
_entity.id
_entity.type
_entity.pdbx_description
1 polymer ?
#
loop_
_entity_poly.entity_id
_entity_poly.type
_entity_poly.pdbx_seq_one_letter_code
_entity_poly.pdbx_strand_id
1 'polypeptide(L)'
;MDISHILDGLNESQRDAVSAPLSNALVIAGAGSGKTRVLVHRIAWLIDVEGVSPHGILAVTFTNKAAAELRARTESLLNVSARSMWVGTFHGLAHRLLRMHWAEAKLPQNFQIIDGDDQVRLIKRIMKAQDIDEKKWPARQAAWFINGQKDEGKRAREVAAGEDLYQITHKRIYQAYEEACDEGGLLDFAELLLRSHELWLNDANLLAHYQQRFSHLLVDEFQDTNTIQYAWLRVLAGQTGKVMAVGDDDQSIYGWRGAKIENIHQFTEDFADVGTVRLEHNYSSTQTILDAANGLIQRNTNRLGKELWSQGDKGELIKVYAGFNDLDEARFIAERIQQWIEDGGSANEAAILYRSNAQSRVLEEALLRLNIPYQIYGGQRFFERAEVKNALAYMRLMEDRHSDPAFERVVNTPTRGIGDKTLEGIRQLARANQTSLWQAAKDGLAGGTFTARVNGAVGGFVALIDDMADAVDRMDSSVFTAGQVESFIEYLPTSEERQNLEKYM
;
A
#
# COMPACT_ATOMS: atom_id res chain seq x y z
N MET A 1 35.18 21.08 1.64
CA MET A 1 34.43 19.82 1.51
C MET A 1 34.24 19.59 0.02
N ASP A 2 34.60 18.42 -0.50
CA ASP A 2 34.38 18.10 -1.91
C ASP A 2 32.90 17.68 -2.07
N ILE A 3 32.12 18.46 -2.82
CA ILE A 3 30.69 18.24 -3.09
C ILE A 3 30.44 17.77 -4.53
N SER A 4 31.52 17.50 -5.27
CA SER A 4 31.42 17.10 -6.69
C SER A 4 30.56 15.85 -6.86
N HIS A 5 30.68 14.88 -5.96
CA HIS A 5 29.89 13.66 -5.97
C HIS A 5 28.37 13.91 -5.84
N ILE A 6 27.94 15.06 -5.26
CA ILE A 6 26.53 15.41 -5.12
C ILE A 6 26.02 16.18 -6.34
N LEU A 7 26.83 17.04 -6.96
CA LEU A 7 26.34 18.00 -7.96
C LEU A 7 26.77 17.71 -9.40
N ASP A 8 27.94 17.07 -9.65
CA ASP A 8 28.52 17.00 -11.01
C ASP A 8 27.65 16.28 -12.04
N GLY A 9 26.86 15.32 -11.62
CA GLY A 9 25.99 14.59 -12.54
C GLY A 9 24.61 15.26 -12.79
N LEU A 10 24.33 16.44 -12.20
CA LEU A 10 23.04 17.12 -12.28
C LEU A 10 23.08 18.25 -13.30
N ASN A 11 21.93 18.49 -13.98
CA ASN A 11 21.75 19.70 -14.77
C ASN A 11 21.49 20.93 -13.86
N GLU A 12 21.41 22.11 -14.45
CA GLU A 12 21.24 23.37 -13.72
C GLU A 12 19.98 23.37 -12.83
N SER A 13 18.81 23.07 -13.40
CA SER A 13 17.54 23.04 -12.63
C SER A 13 17.55 21.98 -11.52
N GLN A 14 18.20 20.83 -11.75
CA GLN A 14 18.35 19.80 -10.73
C GLN A 14 19.29 20.29 -9.60
N ARG A 15 20.40 20.99 -9.95
CA ARG A 15 21.31 21.61 -8.96
C ARG A 15 20.56 22.64 -8.12
N ASP A 16 19.78 23.50 -8.75
CA ASP A 16 18.97 24.51 -8.05
C ASP A 16 18.01 23.86 -7.05
N ALA A 17 17.35 22.78 -7.43
CA ALA A 17 16.47 22.04 -6.53
C ALA A 17 17.24 21.36 -5.38
N VAL A 18 18.41 20.76 -5.66
CA VAL A 18 19.23 20.06 -4.68
C VAL A 18 19.88 21.02 -3.67
N SER A 19 20.42 22.14 -4.14
CA SER A 19 21.08 23.16 -3.31
C SER A 19 20.15 24.26 -2.83
N ALA A 20 18.84 24.12 -3.03
CA ALA A 20 17.84 25.09 -2.57
C ALA A 20 18.04 25.46 -1.09
N PRO A 21 17.76 26.70 -0.68
CA PRO A 21 17.85 27.10 0.72
C PRO A 21 17.11 26.17 1.68
N LEU A 22 17.39 26.25 2.98
CA LEU A 22 16.69 25.53 4.04
C LEU A 22 15.30 26.14 4.27
N SER A 23 14.47 26.17 3.21
CA SER A 23 13.10 26.67 3.18
C SER A 23 12.19 25.59 2.59
N ASN A 24 10.90 25.88 2.53
CA ASN A 24 9.97 25.02 1.83
C ASN A 24 10.21 25.09 0.32
N ALA A 25 10.04 23.98 -0.39
CA ALA A 25 10.27 23.89 -1.81
C ALA A 25 9.21 23.04 -2.53
N LEU A 26 8.76 23.50 -3.68
CA LEU A 26 7.92 22.76 -4.61
C LEU A 26 8.71 22.51 -5.90
N VAL A 27 8.95 21.24 -6.19
CA VAL A 27 9.63 20.83 -7.43
C VAL A 27 8.59 20.23 -8.38
N ILE A 28 8.26 20.98 -9.42
CA ILE A 28 7.36 20.54 -10.49
C ILE A 28 8.21 19.83 -11.53
N ALA A 29 8.13 18.51 -11.57
CA ALA A 29 9.08 17.70 -12.29
C ALA A 29 8.37 16.77 -13.26
N GLY A 30 8.57 16.96 -14.55
CA GLY A 30 7.97 16.14 -15.59
C GLY A 30 8.44 14.68 -15.58
N ALA A 31 7.78 13.85 -16.37
CA ALA A 31 8.19 12.47 -16.56
C ALA A 31 9.64 12.38 -17.03
N GLY A 32 10.43 11.44 -16.49
CA GLY A 32 11.82 11.22 -16.89
C GLY A 32 12.78 12.37 -16.60
N SER A 33 12.38 13.41 -15.84
CA SER A 33 13.24 14.56 -15.49
C SER A 33 14.19 14.31 -14.30
N GLY A 34 14.11 13.15 -13.67
CA GLY A 34 14.96 12.75 -12.55
C GLY A 34 14.44 13.15 -11.17
N LYS A 35 13.11 13.15 -10.94
CA LYS A 35 12.47 13.39 -9.63
C LYS A 35 13.19 12.70 -8.47
N THR A 36 13.27 11.37 -8.53
CA THR A 36 13.94 10.56 -7.50
C THR A 36 15.42 10.90 -7.33
N ARG A 37 16.11 11.23 -8.43
CA ARG A 37 17.51 11.68 -8.39
C ARG A 37 17.67 12.95 -7.59
N VAL A 38 16.80 13.94 -7.83
CA VAL A 38 16.80 15.21 -7.06
C VAL A 38 16.56 14.93 -5.58
N LEU A 39 15.63 14.06 -5.22
CA LEU A 39 15.38 13.70 -3.81
C LEU A 39 16.59 13.02 -3.15
N VAL A 40 17.23 12.06 -3.81
CA VAL A 40 18.45 11.40 -3.31
C VAL A 40 19.57 12.41 -3.08
N HIS A 41 19.83 13.27 -4.06
CA HIS A 41 20.87 14.27 -3.99
C HIS A 41 20.54 15.39 -2.99
N ARG A 42 19.27 15.74 -2.81
CA ARG A 42 18.83 16.68 -1.74
C ARG A 42 19.09 16.10 -0.36
N ILE A 43 18.80 14.83 -0.14
CA ILE A 43 19.12 14.16 1.13
C ILE A 43 20.63 14.21 1.38
N ALA A 44 21.44 13.90 0.36
CA ALA A 44 22.89 13.96 0.47
C ALA A 44 23.39 15.39 0.78
N TRP A 45 22.82 16.39 0.13
CA TRP A 45 23.13 17.81 0.38
C TRP A 45 22.81 18.21 1.82
N LEU A 46 21.61 17.84 2.30
CA LEU A 46 21.18 18.14 3.68
C LEU A 46 22.13 17.53 4.70
N ILE A 47 22.62 16.32 4.49
CA ILE A 47 23.50 15.62 5.44
C ILE A 47 24.93 16.14 5.35
N ASP A 48 25.52 16.15 4.15
CA ASP A 48 26.96 16.43 3.99
C ASP A 48 27.28 17.93 3.99
N VAL A 49 26.39 18.77 3.45
CA VAL A 49 26.65 20.21 3.31
C VAL A 49 26.00 21.00 4.44
N GLU A 50 24.74 20.74 4.70
CA GLU A 50 23.98 21.49 5.71
C GLU A 50 24.12 20.90 7.13
N GLY A 51 24.77 19.73 7.27
CA GLY A 51 25.00 19.09 8.56
C GLY A 51 23.74 18.56 9.24
N VAL A 52 22.66 18.33 8.48
CA VAL A 52 21.43 17.78 9.01
C VAL A 52 21.63 16.32 9.40
N SER A 53 21.24 15.97 10.62
CA SER A 53 21.29 14.57 11.06
C SER A 53 20.38 13.69 10.19
N PRO A 54 20.83 12.49 9.76
CA PRO A 54 19.97 11.54 9.08
C PRO A 54 18.68 11.20 9.85
N HIS A 55 18.71 11.26 11.18
CA HIS A 55 17.53 11.08 12.04
C HIS A 55 16.51 12.22 11.93
N GLY A 56 16.93 13.39 11.48
CA GLY A 56 16.10 14.59 11.27
C GLY A 56 15.40 14.63 9.93
N ILE A 57 15.61 13.61 9.08
CA ILE A 57 15.03 13.55 7.73
C ILE A 57 13.96 12.47 7.68
N LEU A 58 12.77 12.87 7.21
CA LEU A 58 11.69 11.98 6.86
C LEU A 58 11.44 12.06 5.36
N ALA A 59 11.47 10.92 4.66
CA ALA A 59 11.21 10.86 3.21
C ALA A 59 10.04 9.92 2.91
N VAL A 60 9.05 10.44 2.20
CA VAL A 60 7.81 9.72 1.89
C VAL A 60 7.71 9.49 0.39
N THR A 61 7.39 8.26 0.02
CA THR A 61 7.13 7.87 -1.37
C THR A 61 5.78 7.15 -1.47
N PHE A 62 5.29 6.96 -2.71
CA PHE A 62 3.99 6.31 -2.92
C PHE A 62 4.04 4.77 -2.82
N THR A 63 5.18 4.15 -3.15
CA THR A 63 5.31 2.69 -3.17
C THR A 63 6.48 2.19 -2.33
N ASN A 64 6.35 0.97 -1.78
CA ASN A 64 7.45 0.35 -1.04
C ASN A 64 8.70 0.13 -1.91
N LYS A 65 8.53 -0.12 -3.22
CA LYS A 65 9.63 -0.24 -4.18
C LYS A 65 10.39 1.08 -4.30
N ALA A 66 9.67 2.20 -4.48
CA ALA A 66 10.28 3.53 -4.55
C ALA A 66 10.99 3.90 -3.24
N ALA A 67 10.40 3.56 -2.08
CA ALA A 67 11.04 3.77 -0.79
C ALA A 67 12.34 2.96 -0.62
N ALA A 68 12.35 1.71 -1.05
CA ALA A 68 13.54 0.86 -1.03
C ALA A 68 14.63 1.39 -1.97
N GLU A 69 14.25 1.82 -3.17
CA GLU A 69 15.14 2.41 -4.16
C GLU A 69 15.75 3.74 -3.68
N LEU A 70 14.91 4.63 -3.12
CA LEU A 70 15.36 5.89 -2.54
C LEU A 70 16.40 5.64 -1.44
N ARG A 71 16.16 4.68 -0.57
CA ARG A 71 17.06 4.29 0.50
C ARG A 71 18.40 3.76 -0.05
N ALA A 72 18.33 2.78 -0.96
CA ALA A 72 19.54 2.17 -1.55
C ALA A 72 20.39 3.17 -2.30
N ARG A 73 19.78 4.08 -3.08
CA ARG A 73 20.51 5.14 -3.80
C ARG A 73 21.13 6.15 -2.84
N THR A 74 20.45 6.52 -1.77
CA THR A 74 20.99 7.41 -0.73
C THR A 74 22.18 6.77 -0.02
N GLU A 75 22.08 5.49 0.35
CA GLU A 75 23.20 4.75 0.97
C GLU A 75 24.40 4.66 0.04
N SER A 76 24.18 4.42 -1.26
CA SER A 76 25.24 4.35 -2.25
C SER A 76 25.94 5.70 -2.46
N LEU A 77 25.19 6.80 -2.43
CA LEU A 77 25.73 8.15 -2.66
C LEU A 77 26.54 8.65 -1.46
N LEU A 78 26.06 8.40 -0.25
CA LEU A 78 26.67 8.90 0.98
C LEU A 78 27.68 7.95 1.65
N ASN A 79 27.75 6.69 1.20
CA ASN A 79 28.49 5.61 1.88
C ASN A 79 28.14 5.47 3.37
N VAL A 80 26.91 5.79 3.75
CA VAL A 80 26.36 5.66 5.12
C VAL A 80 25.10 4.84 5.13
N SER A 81 24.78 4.22 6.27
CA SER A 81 23.54 3.47 6.40
C SER A 81 22.34 4.42 6.53
N ALA A 82 21.37 4.32 5.63
CA ALA A 82 20.10 5.04 5.72
C ALA A 82 19.07 4.34 6.63
N ARG A 83 19.45 3.29 7.38
CA ARG A 83 18.53 2.55 8.30
C ARG A 83 18.00 3.43 9.41
N SER A 84 18.73 4.45 9.81
CA SER A 84 18.33 5.42 10.84
C SER A 84 17.29 6.43 10.35
N MET A 85 17.19 6.64 9.06
CA MET A 85 16.22 7.56 8.44
C MET A 85 14.82 6.97 8.43
N TRP A 86 13.84 7.85 8.43
CA TRP A 86 12.45 7.48 8.19
C TRP A 86 12.12 7.61 6.70
N VAL A 87 12.41 6.56 5.95
CA VAL A 87 12.10 6.45 4.53
C VAL A 87 11.05 5.37 4.34
N GLY A 88 9.90 5.70 3.75
CA GLY A 88 8.80 4.75 3.59
C GLY A 88 7.62 5.31 2.82
N THR A 89 6.55 4.52 2.75
CA THR A 89 5.25 5.00 2.29
C THR A 89 4.50 5.66 3.46
N PHE A 90 3.50 6.51 3.17
CA PHE A 90 2.64 7.09 4.21
C PHE A 90 2.11 6.03 5.19
N HIS A 91 1.50 4.98 4.66
CA HIS A 91 0.95 3.89 5.48
C HIS A 91 2.03 3.13 6.27
N GLY A 92 3.19 2.90 5.67
CA GLY A 92 4.31 2.23 6.35
C GLY A 92 4.86 3.06 7.53
N LEU A 93 4.97 4.37 7.34
CA LEU A 93 5.43 5.28 8.39
C LEU A 93 4.37 5.46 9.49
N ALA A 94 3.09 5.58 9.12
CA ALA A 94 1.97 5.62 10.06
C ALA A 94 1.89 4.33 10.88
N HIS A 95 2.02 3.17 10.25
CA HIS A 95 2.08 1.88 10.94
C HIS A 95 3.24 1.82 11.95
N ARG A 96 4.45 2.23 11.53
CA ARG A 96 5.61 2.30 12.41
C ARG A 96 5.36 3.21 13.63
N LEU A 97 4.76 4.37 13.42
CA LEU A 97 4.38 5.30 14.48
C LEU A 97 3.41 4.65 15.46
N LEU A 98 2.32 4.05 14.96
CA LEU A 98 1.30 3.41 15.77
C LEU A 98 1.85 2.20 16.55
N ARG A 99 2.79 1.42 15.98
CA ARG A 99 3.45 0.32 16.70
C ARG A 99 4.31 0.82 17.86
N MET A 100 4.97 1.96 17.72
CA MET A 100 5.78 2.54 18.78
C MET A 100 4.94 3.22 19.88
N HIS A 101 3.78 3.74 19.52
CA HIS A 101 2.89 4.54 20.39
C HIS A 101 1.48 3.93 20.47
N TRP A 102 1.41 2.60 20.54
CA TRP A 102 0.13 1.89 20.56
C TRP A 102 -0.76 2.30 21.73
N ALA A 103 -0.17 2.50 22.92
CA ALA A 103 -0.91 2.88 24.12
C ALA A 103 -1.50 4.29 24.01
N GLU A 104 -0.72 5.26 23.56
CA GLU A 104 -1.14 6.64 23.32
C GLU A 104 -2.18 6.73 22.21
N ALA A 105 -2.08 5.85 21.19
CA ALA A 105 -3.07 5.71 20.12
C ALA A 105 -4.34 4.96 20.57
N LYS A 106 -4.43 4.52 21.83
CA LYS A 106 -5.52 3.71 22.39
C LYS A 106 -5.74 2.41 21.62
N LEU A 107 -4.64 1.75 21.25
CA LEU A 107 -4.65 0.47 20.56
C LEU A 107 -4.12 -0.63 21.50
N PRO A 108 -4.55 -1.89 21.34
CA PRO A 108 -3.85 -3.00 21.97
C PRO A 108 -2.45 -3.16 21.35
N GLN A 109 -1.48 -3.63 22.12
CA GLN A 109 -0.09 -3.81 21.67
C GLN A 109 -0.01 -4.71 20.41
N ASN A 110 -0.86 -5.73 20.35
CA ASN A 110 -0.93 -6.70 19.26
C ASN A 110 -2.03 -6.38 18.24
N PHE A 111 -2.40 -5.11 18.06
CA PHE A 111 -3.41 -4.73 17.07
C PHE A 111 -3.12 -5.33 15.70
N GLN A 112 -4.16 -5.64 14.95
CA GLN A 112 -4.05 -6.33 13.66
C GLN A 112 -4.46 -5.40 12.51
N ILE A 113 -3.74 -5.52 11.38
CA ILE A 113 -4.13 -4.85 10.14
C ILE A 113 -4.92 -5.84 9.31
N ILE A 114 -6.14 -5.44 8.92
CA ILE A 114 -7.03 -6.23 8.06
C ILE A 114 -6.93 -5.76 6.62
N ASP A 115 -7.03 -6.70 5.70
CA ASP A 115 -7.07 -6.39 4.27
C ASP A 115 -8.50 -6.03 3.80
N GLY A 116 -8.63 -5.62 2.52
CA GLY A 116 -9.94 -5.22 1.97
C GLY A 116 -10.99 -6.35 1.95
N ASP A 117 -10.58 -7.61 1.82
CA ASP A 117 -11.49 -8.75 1.85
C ASP A 117 -11.98 -9.03 3.27
N ASP A 118 -11.07 -8.90 4.26
CA ASP A 118 -11.40 -9.02 5.68
C ASP A 118 -12.32 -7.86 6.11
N GLN A 119 -12.04 -6.63 5.63
CA GLN A 119 -12.90 -5.47 5.84
C GLN A 119 -14.32 -5.72 5.33
N VAL A 120 -14.45 -6.18 4.09
CA VAL A 120 -15.78 -6.48 3.50
C VAL A 120 -16.49 -7.59 4.27
N ARG A 121 -15.78 -8.63 4.73
CA ARG A 121 -16.37 -9.69 5.55
C ARG A 121 -16.89 -9.16 6.88
N LEU A 122 -16.13 -8.32 7.56
CA LEU A 122 -16.54 -7.66 8.80
C LEU A 122 -17.79 -6.81 8.58
N ILE A 123 -17.82 -6.00 7.50
CA ILE A 123 -18.96 -5.17 7.13
C ILE A 123 -20.22 -6.03 6.86
N LYS A 124 -20.11 -7.13 6.11
CA LYS A 124 -21.21 -8.07 5.86
C LYS A 124 -21.80 -8.62 7.17
N ARG A 125 -20.93 -8.97 8.11
CA ARG A 125 -21.34 -9.44 9.44
C ARG A 125 -22.12 -8.37 10.19
N ILE A 126 -21.64 -7.14 10.19
CA ILE A 126 -22.30 -6.00 10.82
C ILE A 126 -23.65 -5.72 10.19
N MET A 127 -23.72 -5.70 8.86
CA MET A 127 -24.97 -5.48 8.12
C MET A 127 -26.02 -6.55 8.46
N LYS A 128 -25.61 -7.82 8.52
CA LYS A 128 -26.48 -8.93 8.92
C LYS A 128 -26.98 -8.77 10.37
N ALA A 129 -26.11 -8.37 11.29
CA ALA A 129 -26.47 -8.14 12.69
C ALA A 129 -27.45 -6.96 12.87
N GLN A 130 -27.41 -5.99 11.95
CA GLN A 130 -28.28 -4.81 11.96
C GLN A 130 -29.50 -4.92 11.05
N ASP A 131 -29.74 -6.09 10.46
CA ASP A 131 -30.86 -6.36 9.56
C ASP A 131 -30.84 -5.46 8.30
N ILE A 132 -29.63 -5.15 7.78
CA ILE A 132 -29.40 -4.36 6.57
C ILE A 132 -29.26 -5.30 5.38
N ASP A 133 -30.13 -5.14 4.38
CA ASP A 133 -30.13 -5.97 3.17
C ASP A 133 -28.92 -5.69 2.27
N GLU A 134 -28.01 -6.68 2.14
CA GLU A 134 -26.80 -6.60 1.30
C GLU A 134 -27.13 -6.45 -0.19
N LYS A 135 -28.30 -6.91 -0.66
CA LYS A 135 -28.69 -6.73 -2.07
C LYS A 135 -29.00 -5.27 -2.39
N LYS A 136 -29.57 -4.56 -1.42
CA LYS A 136 -29.85 -3.12 -1.55
C LYS A 136 -28.63 -2.26 -1.26
N TRP A 137 -27.79 -2.68 -0.32
CA TRP A 137 -26.63 -1.96 0.17
C TRP A 137 -25.37 -2.86 0.09
N PRO A 138 -24.69 -2.96 -1.08
CA PRO A 138 -23.55 -3.85 -1.21
C PRO A 138 -22.42 -3.52 -0.22
N ALA A 139 -21.93 -4.52 0.49
CA ALA A 139 -20.88 -4.33 1.51
C ALA A 139 -19.59 -3.70 0.96
N ARG A 140 -19.26 -3.94 -0.32
CA ARG A 140 -18.15 -3.27 -0.98
C ARG A 140 -18.34 -1.77 -1.14
N GLN A 141 -19.57 -1.31 -1.38
CA GLN A 141 -19.87 0.12 -1.44
C GLN A 141 -19.75 0.75 -0.05
N ALA A 142 -20.18 0.05 0.99
CA ALA A 142 -19.99 0.49 2.36
C ALA A 142 -18.49 0.59 2.71
N ALA A 143 -17.66 -0.38 2.29
CA ALA A 143 -16.22 -0.31 2.46
C ALA A 143 -15.60 0.91 1.74
N TRP A 144 -16.00 1.19 0.50
CA TRP A 144 -15.55 2.37 -0.24
C TRP A 144 -15.98 3.68 0.44
N PHE A 145 -17.22 3.73 0.93
CA PHE A 145 -17.70 4.88 1.68
C PHE A 145 -16.87 5.13 2.95
N ILE A 146 -16.65 4.10 3.75
CA ILE A 146 -15.85 4.16 4.99
C ILE A 146 -14.44 4.63 4.70
N ASN A 147 -13.76 4.00 3.73
CA ASN A 147 -12.39 4.37 3.37
C ASN A 147 -12.32 5.82 2.85
N GLY A 148 -13.28 6.23 2.01
CA GLY A 148 -13.36 7.61 1.52
C GLY A 148 -13.57 8.64 2.63
N GLN A 149 -14.39 8.33 3.65
CA GLN A 149 -14.57 9.23 4.80
C GLN A 149 -13.27 9.33 5.63
N LYS A 150 -12.59 8.20 5.86
CA LYS A 150 -11.29 8.20 6.56
C LYS A 150 -10.21 8.95 5.78
N ASP A 151 -10.17 8.80 4.46
CA ASP A 151 -9.26 9.54 3.58
C ASP A 151 -9.51 11.06 3.59
N GLU A 152 -10.75 11.47 3.87
CA GLU A 152 -11.11 12.88 4.13
C GLU A 152 -10.91 13.29 5.60
N GLY A 153 -10.36 12.42 6.44
CA GLY A 153 -10.09 12.69 7.85
C GLY A 153 -11.31 12.65 8.76
N LYS A 154 -12.40 11.99 8.36
CA LYS A 154 -13.69 12.01 9.07
C LYS A 154 -14.03 10.69 9.73
N ARG A 155 -14.39 10.75 11.01
CA ARG A 155 -15.03 9.68 11.76
C ARG A 155 -16.51 9.58 11.44
N ALA A 156 -17.13 8.42 11.73
CA ALA A 156 -18.55 8.22 11.50
C ALA A 156 -19.44 9.32 12.13
N ARG A 157 -19.08 9.79 13.33
CA ARG A 157 -19.79 10.87 14.05
C ARG A 157 -19.79 12.19 13.28
N GLU A 158 -18.75 12.43 12.46
CA GLU A 158 -18.52 13.69 11.73
C GLU A 158 -19.17 13.69 10.35
N VAL A 159 -19.66 12.53 9.90
CA VAL A 159 -20.36 12.41 8.62
C VAL A 159 -21.74 13.05 8.73
N ALA A 160 -21.99 14.08 7.93
CA ALA A 160 -23.30 14.70 7.80
C ALA A 160 -24.19 13.80 6.93
N ALA A 161 -25.27 13.25 7.48
CA ALA A 161 -26.15 12.34 6.73
C ALA A 161 -27.39 13.03 6.14
N GLY A 162 -27.78 14.21 6.67
CA GLY A 162 -28.99 14.92 6.21
C GLY A 162 -30.23 14.01 6.16
N GLU A 163 -31.02 14.16 5.10
CA GLU A 163 -32.19 13.31 4.80
C GLU A 163 -31.89 12.21 3.76
N ASP A 164 -30.68 12.12 3.27
CA ASP A 164 -30.27 11.12 2.27
C ASP A 164 -30.15 9.73 2.88
N LEU A 165 -31.03 8.84 2.47
CA LEU A 165 -31.07 7.45 2.95
C LEU A 165 -29.75 6.70 2.71
N TYR A 166 -29.04 7.03 1.62
CA TYR A 166 -27.72 6.46 1.34
C TYR A 166 -26.70 6.87 2.42
N GLN A 167 -26.64 8.16 2.71
CA GLN A 167 -25.74 8.71 3.73
C GLN A 167 -26.08 8.18 5.13
N ILE A 168 -27.38 8.14 5.48
CA ILE A 168 -27.85 7.63 6.78
C ILE A 168 -27.44 6.18 6.97
N THR A 169 -27.70 5.33 5.95
CA THR A 169 -27.42 3.89 6.04
C THR A 169 -25.92 3.63 6.13
N HIS A 170 -25.12 4.27 5.29
CA HIS A 170 -23.67 4.07 5.29
C HIS A 170 -22.99 4.65 6.55
N LYS A 171 -23.49 5.77 7.07
CA LYS A 171 -23.07 6.31 8.37
C LYS A 171 -23.32 5.32 9.50
N ARG A 172 -24.50 4.71 9.53
CA ARG A 172 -24.86 3.68 10.52
C ARG A 172 -23.94 2.46 10.44
N ILE A 173 -23.66 1.99 9.22
CA ILE A 173 -22.71 0.89 8.99
C ILE A 173 -21.31 1.31 9.45
N TYR A 174 -20.85 2.51 9.11
CA TYR A 174 -19.55 3.02 9.47
C TYR A 174 -19.38 3.10 11.00
N GLN A 175 -20.38 3.60 11.70
CA GLN A 175 -20.37 3.70 13.16
C GLN A 175 -20.19 2.32 13.83
N ALA A 176 -21.00 1.34 13.44
CA ALA A 176 -20.87 -0.02 13.94
C ALA A 176 -19.56 -0.71 13.52
N TYR A 177 -19.01 -0.33 12.36
CA TYR A 177 -17.71 -0.80 11.90
C TYR A 177 -16.57 -0.26 12.76
N GLU A 178 -16.58 1.04 13.12
CA GLU A 178 -15.61 1.63 14.04
C GLU A 178 -15.64 0.93 15.41
N GLU A 179 -16.83 0.73 15.97
CA GLU A 179 -17.00 0.04 17.24
C GLU A 179 -16.44 -1.39 17.20
N ALA A 180 -16.75 -2.16 16.16
CA ALA A 180 -16.25 -3.52 16.00
C ALA A 180 -14.73 -3.58 15.80
N CYS A 181 -14.14 -2.61 15.10
CA CYS A 181 -12.71 -2.51 14.92
C CYS A 181 -12.00 -2.14 16.21
N ASP A 182 -12.52 -1.20 16.99
CA ASP A 182 -11.95 -0.81 18.27
C ASP A 182 -12.01 -1.96 19.29
N GLU A 183 -13.14 -2.67 19.39
CA GLU A 183 -13.28 -3.85 20.26
C GLU A 183 -12.33 -4.99 19.86
N GLY A 184 -12.13 -5.20 18.55
CA GLY A 184 -11.29 -6.28 18.03
C GLY A 184 -9.80 -5.91 17.90
N GLY A 185 -9.42 -4.67 18.18
CA GLY A 185 -8.06 -4.19 17.91
C GLY A 185 -7.67 -4.27 16.44
N LEU A 186 -8.63 -4.01 15.54
CA LEU A 186 -8.47 -4.13 14.09
C LEU A 186 -8.30 -2.77 13.43
N LEU A 187 -7.34 -2.65 12.52
CA LEU A 187 -7.13 -1.46 11.70
C LEU A 187 -7.19 -1.83 10.22
N ASP A 188 -7.99 -1.12 9.45
CA ASP A 188 -7.85 -1.12 7.99
C ASP A 188 -6.75 -0.15 7.52
N PHE A 189 -6.44 -0.17 6.22
CA PHE A 189 -5.36 0.68 5.70
C PHE A 189 -5.65 2.18 5.86
N ALA A 190 -6.87 2.64 5.66
CA ALA A 190 -7.24 4.05 5.81
C ALA A 190 -7.15 4.48 7.29
N GLU A 191 -7.45 3.56 8.22
CA GLU A 191 -7.35 3.79 9.66
C GLU A 191 -5.91 4.11 10.10
N LEU A 192 -4.91 3.50 9.47
CA LEU A 192 -3.50 3.75 9.83
C LEU A 192 -3.15 5.24 9.79
N LEU A 193 -3.57 5.92 8.72
CA LEU A 193 -3.31 7.35 8.57
C LEU A 193 -4.20 8.20 9.46
N LEU A 194 -5.49 7.91 9.51
CA LEU A 194 -6.43 8.66 10.34
C LEU A 194 -6.03 8.58 11.82
N ARG A 195 -5.79 7.37 12.33
CA ARG A 195 -5.40 7.15 13.73
C ARG A 195 -4.05 7.78 14.07
N SER A 196 -3.08 7.73 13.18
CA SER A 196 -1.77 8.37 13.40
C SER A 196 -1.86 9.91 13.37
N HIS A 197 -2.74 10.46 12.55
CA HIS A 197 -3.02 11.90 12.53
C HIS A 197 -3.71 12.34 13.84
N GLU A 198 -4.74 11.62 14.26
CA GLU A 198 -5.43 11.88 15.53
C GLU A 198 -4.51 11.74 16.74
N LEU A 199 -3.57 10.77 16.72
CA LEU A 199 -2.58 10.60 17.78
C LEU A 199 -1.80 11.90 18.02
N TRP A 200 -1.34 12.54 16.96
CA TRP A 200 -0.62 13.81 17.07
C TRP A 200 -1.51 14.96 17.52
N LEU A 201 -2.76 15.02 17.07
CA LEU A 201 -3.70 16.07 17.49
C LEU A 201 -4.10 15.94 18.97
N ASN A 202 -4.10 14.72 19.50
CA ASN A 202 -4.51 14.43 20.87
C ASN A 202 -3.34 14.44 21.87
N ASP A 203 -2.08 14.33 21.42
CA ASP A 203 -0.88 14.37 22.25
C ASP A 203 0.11 15.42 21.75
N ALA A 204 -0.02 16.62 22.29
CA ALA A 204 0.82 17.76 21.92
C ALA A 204 2.31 17.55 22.26
N ASN A 205 2.65 16.76 23.30
CA ASN A 205 4.02 16.48 23.66
C ASN A 205 4.66 15.52 22.65
N LEU A 206 3.92 14.49 22.25
CA LEU A 206 4.35 13.55 21.23
C LEU A 206 4.53 14.25 19.88
N LEU A 207 3.58 15.09 19.49
CA LEU A 207 3.69 15.90 18.28
C LEU A 207 4.94 16.79 18.33
N ALA A 208 5.16 17.54 19.42
CA ALA A 208 6.31 18.41 19.56
C ALA A 208 7.64 17.62 19.47
N HIS A 209 7.70 16.42 20.05
CA HIS A 209 8.86 15.52 19.92
C HIS A 209 9.17 15.19 18.44
N TYR A 210 8.15 14.83 17.65
CA TYR A 210 8.34 14.49 16.25
C TYR A 210 8.62 15.71 15.35
N GLN A 211 8.02 16.87 15.64
CA GLN A 211 8.32 18.14 14.97
C GLN A 211 9.76 18.61 15.23
N GLN A 212 10.27 18.42 16.44
CA GLN A 212 11.68 18.70 16.77
C GLN A 212 12.62 17.70 16.09
N ARG A 213 12.21 16.45 16.01
CA ARG A 213 13.00 15.41 15.37
C ARG A 213 13.13 15.62 13.89
N PHE A 214 12.02 15.80 13.17
CA PHE A 214 11.99 15.88 11.71
C PHE A 214 12.05 17.35 11.23
N SER A 215 13.27 17.86 11.11
CA SER A 215 13.50 19.20 10.58
C SER A 215 13.26 19.31 9.06
N HIS A 216 13.37 18.18 8.33
CA HIS A 216 13.18 18.12 6.87
C HIS A 216 12.30 16.96 6.48
N LEU A 217 11.24 17.26 5.73
CA LEU A 217 10.29 16.32 5.17
C LEU A 217 10.39 16.39 3.63
N LEU A 218 10.68 15.25 3.00
CA LEU A 218 10.74 15.14 1.55
C LEU A 218 9.61 14.23 1.08
N VAL A 219 8.85 14.68 0.10
CA VAL A 219 7.66 13.96 -0.39
C VAL A 219 7.79 13.76 -1.90
N ASP A 220 7.79 12.51 -2.32
CA ASP A 220 7.75 12.11 -3.73
C ASP A 220 6.32 11.91 -4.20
N GLU A 221 6.06 12.06 -5.50
CA GLU A 221 4.75 11.89 -6.13
C GLU A 221 3.63 12.67 -5.41
N PHE A 222 3.91 13.92 -5.07
CA PHE A 222 3.04 14.76 -4.25
C PHE A 222 1.64 14.93 -4.83
N GLN A 223 1.48 14.88 -6.17
CA GLN A 223 0.19 14.93 -6.88
C GLN A 223 -0.76 13.79 -6.52
N ASP A 224 -0.24 12.69 -5.97
CA ASP A 224 -1.04 11.51 -5.62
C ASP A 224 -1.49 11.50 -4.15
N THR A 225 -1.19 12.58 -3.41
CA THR A 225 -1.62 12.70 -2.01
C THR A 225 -3.11 12.99 -1.88
N ASN A 226 -3.75 12.34 -0.90
CA ASN A 226 -5.13 12.62 -0.49
C ASN A 226 -5.20 13.61 0.68
N THR A 227 -6.41 13.95 1.12
CA THR A 227 -6.65 14.95 2.17
C THR A 227 -5.94 14.59 3.48
N ILE A 228 -6.09 13.35 3.97
CA ILE A 228 -5.49 12.95 5.24
C ILE A 228 -3.96 12.87 5.18
N GLN A 229 -3.38 12.46 4.05
CA GLN A 229 -1.93 12.44 3.84
C GLN A 229 -1.34 13.85 3.87
N TYR A 230 -2.01 14.79 3.21
CA TYR A 230 -1.59 16.19 3.24
C TYR A 230 -1.72 16.80 4.64
N ALA A 231 -2.85 16.55 5.33
CA ALA A 231 -3.06 17.00 6.71
C ALA A 231 -1.99 16.41 7.66
N TRP A 232 -1.65 15.14 7.49
CA TRP A 232 -0.60 14.46 8.24
C TRP A 232 0.76 15.14 8.08
N LEU A 233 1.14 15.50 6.85
CA LEU A 233 2.37 16.24 6.57
C LEU A 233 2.35 17.63 7.21
N ARG A 234 1.25 18.37 7.10
CA ARG A 234 1.13 19.74 7.66
C ARG A 234 1.29 19.73 9.17
N VAL A 235 0.60 18.81 9.85
CA VAL A 235 0.69 18.68 11.31
C VAL A 235 2.11 18.35 11.72
N LEU A 236 2.77 17.41 11.05
CA LEU A 236 4.15 17.03 11.37
C LEU A 236 5.15 18.14 11.08
N ALA A 237 5.03 18.83 9.96
CA ALA A 237 5.91 19.97 9.64
C ALA A 237 5.78 21.11 10.66
N GLY A 238 4.58 21.36 11.15
CA GLY A 238 4.30 22.46 12.05
C GLY A 238 4.79 23.81 11.48
N GLN A 239 5.39 24.65 12.33
CA GLN A 239 5.92 25.97 11.94
C GLN A 239 7.42 25.92 11.55
N THR A 240 8.14 24.91 11.95
CA THR A 240 9.61 24.89 11.86
C THR A 240 10.15 23.87 10.86
N GLY A 241 9.43 22.79 10.62
CA GLY A 241 9.79 21.77 9.64
C GLY A 241 9.81 22.32 8.22
N LYS A 242 10.79 21.91 7.43
CA LYS A 242 10.94 22.29 6.03
C LYS A 242 10.48 21.15 5.14
N VAL A 243 9.55 21.44 4.25
CA VAL A 243 8.95 20.47 3.36
C VAL A 243 9.43 20.71 1.94
N MET A 244 9.98 19.67 1.31
CA MET A 244 10.24 19.62 -0.12
C MET A 244 9.25 18.65 -0.76
N ALA A 245 8.29 19.18 -1.50
CA ALA A 245 7.34 18.40 -2.27
C ALA A 245 7.81 18.28 -3.72
N VAL A 246 7.91 17.07 -4.22
CA VAL A 246 8.26 16.78 -5.62
C VAL A 246 7.09 16.07 -6.27
N GLY A 247 6.64 16.56 -7.40
CA GLY A 247 5.48 16.00 -8.08
C GLY A 247 5.35 16.42 -9.53
N ASP A 248 4.40 15.78 -10.19
CA ASP A 248 4.04 16.02 -11.58
C ASP A 248 2.53 16.09 -11.71
N ASP A 249 1.99 17.30 -11.86
CA ASP A 249 0.56 17.52 -12.04
C ASP A 249 -0.01 16.80 -13.28
N ASP A 250 0.79 16.61 -14.32
CA ASP A 250 0.41 15.87 -15.53
C ASP A 250 0.32 14.35 -15.31
N GLN A 251 0.89 13.83 -14.22
CA GLN A 251 0.84 12.41 -13.83
C GLN A 251 -0.20 12.11 -12.75
N SER A 252 -1.07 13.04 -12.38
CA SER A 252 -2.13 12.83 -11.40
C SER A 252 -3.23 11.92 -11.95
N ILE A 253 -3.05 10.60 -11.80
CA ILE A 253 -3.97 9.57 -12.30
C ILE A 253 -4.72 8.81 -11.19
N TYR A 254 -4.55 9.18 -9.92
CA TYR A 254 -5.15 8.53 -8.77
C TYR A 254 -6.31 9.31 -8.13
N GLY A 255 -6.91 10.27 -8.84
CA GLY A 255 -8.10 10.99 -8.36
C GLY A 255 -9.25 10.05 -7.95
N TRP A 256 -9.44 8.92 -8.64
CA TRP A 256 -10.40 7.89 -8.28
C TRP A 256 -10.07 7.12 -6.98
N ARG A 257 -8.85 7.27 -6.45
CA ARG A 257 -8.40 6.80 -5.13
C ARG A 257 -8.39 7.90 -4.08
N GLY A 258 -8.97 9.07 -4.36
CA GLY A 258 -9.01 10.19 -3.44
C GLY A 258 -7.82 11.13 -3.50
N ALA A 259 -6.89 10.96 -4.45
CA ALA A 259 -5.81 11.93 -4.67
C ALA A 259 -6.38 13.30 -5.03
N LYS A 260 -5.79 14.35 -4.48
CA LYS A 260 -6.21 15.74 -4.63
C LYS A 260 -5.09 16.55 -5.28
N ILE A 261 -5.21 16.82 -6.57
CA ILE A 261 -4.25 17.67 -7.28
C ILE A 261 -4.19 19.08 -6.68
N GLU A 262 -5.28 19.52 -6.09
CA GLU A 262 -5.40 20.81 -5.41
C GLU A 262 -4.38 20.97 -4.28
N ASN A 263 -3.89 19.86 -3.69
CA ASN A 263 -2.85 19.89 -2.66
C ASN A 263 -1.56 20.59 -3.14
N ILE A 264 -1.26 20.50 -4.45
CA ILE A 264 -0.10 21.21 -5.03
C ILE A 264 -0.29 22.73 -4.97
N HIS A 265 -1.50 23.21 -5.26
CA HIS A 265 -1.81 24.64 -5.18
C HIS A 265 -1.85 25.11 -3.73
N GLN A 266 -2.51 24.33 -2.85
CA GLN A 266 -2.59 24.64 -1.42
C GLN A 266 -1.23 24.65 -0.74
N PHE A 267 -0.26 23.89 -1.23
CA PHE A 267 1.08 23.82 -0.66
C PHE A 267 1.75 25.20 -0.61
N THR A 268 1.62 26.02 -1.67
CA THR A 268 2.19 27.36 -1.70
C THR A 268 1.44 28.38 -0.85
N GLU A 269 0.19 28.10 -0.48
CA GLU A 269 -0.63 28.92 0.40
C GLU A 269 -0.41 28.55 1.89
N ASP A 270 -0.26 27.26 2.17
CA ASP A 270 -0.17 26.71 3.52
C ASP A 270 1.24 26.80 4.11
N PHE A 271 2.28 26.77 3.27
CA PHE A 271 3.68 26.83 3.71
C PHE A 271 4.31 28.18 3.34
N ALA A 272 5.05 28.75 4.29
CA ALA A 272 5.74 30.02 4.07
C ALA A 272 6.99 29.84 3.21
N ASP A 273 7.38 30.87 2.48
CA ASP A 273 8.64 30.97 1.74
C ASP A 273 8.91 29.76 0.81
N VAL A 274 7.90 29.35 0.03
CA VAL A 274 8.02 28.23 -0.89
C VAL A 274 8.78 28.65 -2.14
N GLY A 275 10.00 28.09 -2.32
CA GLY A 275 10.73 28.14 -3.58
C GLY A 275 10.14 27.16 -4.59
N THR A 276 9.94 27.58 -5.84
CA THR A 276 9.44 26.69 -6.90
C THR A 276 10.52 26.45 -7.96
N VAL A 277 10.81 25.18 -8.25
CA VAL A 277 11.73 24.74 -9.30
C VAL A 277 11.01 23.88 -10.32
N ARG A 278 11.28 24.05 -11.62
CA ARG A 278 10.73 23.24 -12.70
C ARG A 278 11.79 22.37 -13.34
N LEU A 279 11.51 21.07 -13.46
CA LEU A 279 12.37 20.08 -14.15
C LEU A 279 11.67 19.64 -15.43
N GLU A 280 12.10 20.18 -16.58
CA GLU A 280 11.47 19.95 -17.88
C GLU A 280 12.32 19.09 -18.81
N HIS A 281 13.65 18.99 -18.55
CA HIS A 281 14.55 18.17 -19.34
C HIS A 281 14.33 16.69 -19.06
N ASN A 282 13.88 15.95 -20.06
CA ASN A 282 13.63 14.51 -20.00
C ASN A 282 14.86 13.72 -20.48
N TYR A 283 15.24 12.70 -19.70
CA TYR A 283 16.40 11.84 -19.95
C TYR A 283 16.04 10.44 -20.44
N SER A 284 14.77 10.09 -20.44
CA SER A 284 14.32 8.71 -20.68
C SER A 284 13.60 8.50 -22.00
N SER A 285 13.28 9.56 -22.75
CA SER A 285 12.49 9.47 -23.97
C SER A 285 13.12 10.28 -25.11
N THR A 286 12.88 9.84 -26.34
CA THR A 286 13.22 10.59 -27.54
C THR A 286 12.25 11.75 -27.77
N GLN A 287 12.66 12.75 -28.54
CA GLN A 287 11.83 13.94 -28.79
C GLN A 287 10.48 13.59 -29.44
N THR A 288 10.43 12.60 -30.36
CA THR A 288 9.16 12.15 -30.98
C THR A 288 8.15 11.67 -29.96
N ILE A 289 8.57 10.95 -28.92
CA ILE A 289 7.69 10.51 -27.82
C ILE A 289 7.21 11.71 -27.02
N LEU A 290 8.10 12.64 -26.72
CA LEU A 290 7.77 13.84 -25.96
C LEU A 290 6.80 14.77 -26.71
N ASP A 291 6.99 14.95 -28.01
CA ASP A 291 6.11 15.73 -28.85
C ASP A 291 4.67 15.17 -28.83
N ALA A 292 4.54 13.84 -28.91
CA ALA A 292 3.23 13.17 -28.79
C ALA A 292 2.61 13.32 -27.39
N ALA A 293 3.42 13.18 -26.34
CA ALA A 293 2.97 13.33 -24.95
C ALA A 293 2.56 14.80 -24.68
N ASN A 294 3.37 15.76 -25.08
CA ASN A 294 3.06 17.20 -24.96
C ASN A 294 1.77 17.56 -25.72
N GLY A 295 1.62 17.07 -26.97
CA GLY A 295 0.42 17.30 -27.76
C GLY A 295 -0.86 16.69 -27.15
N LEU A 296 -0.76 15.58 -26.43
CA LEU A 296 -1.87 15.00 -25.71
C LEU A 296 -2.22 15.83 -24.47
N ILE A 297 -1.21 16.12 -23.62
CA ILE A 297 -1.42 16.73 -22.31
C ILE A 297 -1.82 18.21 -22.40
N GLN A 298 -1.48 18.91 -23.47
CA GLN A 298 -1.89 20.30 -23.71
C GLN A 298 -3.42 20.51 -23.71
N ARG A 299 -4.20 19.44 -23.90
CA ARG A 299 -5.66 19.47 -23.85
C ARG A 299 -6.22 19.54 -22.44
N ASN A 300 -5.41 19.29 -21.42
CA ASN A 300 -5.80 19.49 -20.03
C ASN A 300 -5.71 20.96 -19.67
N THR A 301 -6.77 21.52 -19.09
CA THR A 301 -6.91 22.96 -18.83
C THR A 301 -6.34 23.41 -17.47
N ASN A 302 -6.24 22.50 -16.50
CA ASN A 302 -5.84 22.80 -15.12
C ASN A 302 -4.39 22.43 -14.82
N ARG A 303 -3.45 22.80 -15.71
CA ARG A 303 -2.03 22.48 -15.57
C ARG A 303 -1.24 23.63 -14.96
N LEU A 304 -0.19 23.32 -14.22
CA LEU A 304 0.82 24.31 -13.77
C LEU A 304 1.72 24.79 -14.90
N GLY A 305 1.62 24.18 -16.07
CA GLY A 305 2.32 24.55 -17.30
C GLY A 305 3.79 24.17 -17.27
N LYS A 306 4.13 23.11 -17.99
CA LYS A 306 5.50 22.71 -18.35
C LYS A 306 5.49 22.04 -19.71
N GLU A 307 6.64 22.04 -20.38
CA GLU A 307 6.84 21.40 -21.66
C GLU A 307 8.08 20.51 -21.57
N LEU A 308 7.91 19.22 -21.82
CA LEU A 308 9.00 18.27 -21.78
C LEU A 308 9.81 18.34 -23.08
N TRP A 309 11.13 18.36 -22.95
CA TRP A 309 12.06 18.37 -24.07
C TRP A 309 13.27 17.49 -23.78
N SER A 310 13.95 17.03 -24.83
CA SER A 310 15.15 16.21 -24.74
C SER A 310 16.27 16.79 -25.61
N GLN A 311 17.49 16.63 -25.17
CA GLN A 311 18.70 16.92 -25.98
C GLN A 311 19.12 15.73 -26.85
N GLY A 312 18.46 14.57 -26.68
CA GLY A 312 18.73 13.34 -27.42
C GLY A 312 18.20 13.39 -28.86
N ASP A 313 18.39 12.28 -29.57
CA ASP A 313 17.89 12.10 -30.93
C ASP A 313 16.37 12.18 -31.00
N LYS A 314 15.85 12.52 -32.18
CA LYS A 314 14.40 12.51 -32.42
C LYS A 314 13.81 11.15 -32.18
N GLY A 315 14.55 10.07 -32.46
CA GLY A 315 14.09 8.71 -32.36
C GLY A 315 13.18 8.29 -33.51
N GLU A 316 12.72 7.04 -33.47
CA GLU A 316 11.78 6.48 -34.44
C GLU A 316 10.38 7.09 -34.30
N LEU A 317 9.60 7.02 -35.38
CA LEU A 317 8.20 7.36 -35.36
C LEU A 317 7.40 6.33 -34.53
N ILE A 318 6.39 6.82 -33.83
CA ILE A 318 5.45 5.98 -33.08
C ILE A 318 4.66 5.13 -34.08
N LYS A 319 4.69 3.81 -33.89
CA LYS A 319 3.92 2.86 -34.71
C LYS A 319 2.57 2.58 -34.04
N VAL A 320 1.50 2.65 -34.80
CA VAL A 320 0.15 2.32 -34.35
C VAL A 320 -0.31 1.06 -35.07
N TYR A 321 -0.75 0.06 -34.31
CA TYR A 321 -1.30 -1.19 -34.83
C TYR A 321 -2.72 -1.38 -34.33
N ALA A 322 -3.64 -1.70 -35.23
CA ALA A 322 -5.02 -2.03 -34.92
C ALA A 322 -5.23 -3.53 -35.05
N GLY A 323 -5.21 -4.25 -33.95
CA GLY A 323 -5.47 -5.69 -33.92
C GLY A 323 -6.95 -6.03 -34.20
N PHE A 324 -7.23 -7.18 -34.80
CA PHE A 324 -8.60 -7.69 -35.01
C PHE A 324 -9.25 -8.11 -33.67
N ASN A 325 -8.43 -8.56 -32.73
CA ASN A 325 -8.80 -8.97 -31.38
C ASN A 325 -7.56 -8.95 -30.47
N ASP A 326 -7.75 -9.28 -29.20
CA ASP A 326 -6.70 -9.32 -28.19
C ASP A 326 -5.59 -10.35 -28.49
N LEU A 327 -5.92 -11.48 -29.12
CA LEU A 327 -4.94 -12.50 -29.52
C LEU A 327 -4.05 -12.00 -30.65
N ASP A 328 -4.61 -11.27 -31.62
CA ASP A 328 -3.88 -10.69 -32.73
C ASP A 328 -2.96 -9.56 -32.26
N GLU A 329 -3.45 -8.71 -31.35
CA GLU A 329 -2.67 -7.67 -30.67
C GLU A 329 -1.48 -8.28 -29.90
N ALA A 330 -1.73 -9.29 -29.08
CA ALA A 330 -0.69 -9.93 -28.26
C ALA A 330 0.37 -10.62 -29.14
N ARG A 331 -0.04 -11.28 -30.23
CA ARG A 331 0.87 -11.88 -31.19
C ARG A 331 1.78 -10.83 -31.83
N PHE A 332 1.21 -9.74 -32.32
CA PHE A 332 1.96 -8.64 -32.92
C PHE A 332 3.00 -8.07 -31.95
N ILE A 333 2.62 -7.86 -30.68
CA ILE A 333 3.53 -7.36 -29.64
C ILE A 333 4.68 -8.34 -29.41
N ALA A 334 4.36 -9.64 -29.25
CA ALA A 334 5.37 -10.66 -28.98
C ALA A 334 6.34 -10.83 -30.16
N GLU A 335 5.84 -10.84 -31.43
CA GLU A 335 6.65 -10.87 -32.64
C GLU A 335 7.55 -9.64 -32.75
N ARG A 336 7.06 -8.45 -32.34
CA ARG A 336 7.85 -7.23 -32.35
C ARG A 336 9.00 -7.26 -31.33
N ILE A 337 8.77 -7.85 -30.16
CA ILE A 337 9.82 -8.05 -29.14
C ILE A 337 10.82 -9.10 -29.62
N GLN A 338 10.37 -10.18 -30.23
CA GLN A 338 11.26 -11.18 -30.82
C GLN A 338 12.18 -10.54 -31.86
N GLN A 339 11.63 -9.74 -32.78
CA GLN A 339 12.44 -9.01 -33.77
C GLN A 339 13.47 -8.09 -33.12
N TRP A 340 13.09 -7.37 -32.04
CA TRP A 340 13.99 -6.54 -31.27
C TRP A 340 15.19 -7.34 -30.72
N ILE A 341 14.93 -8.55 -30.20
CA ILE A 341 15.98 -9.44 -29.68
C ILE A 341 16.86 -9.96 -30.80
N GLU A 342 16.28 -10.37 -31.93
CA GLU A 342 17.03 -10.82 -33.11
C GLU A 342 17.93 -9.74 -33.71
N ASP A 343 17.49 -8.49 -33.65
CA ASP A 343 18.26 -7.30 -34.07
C ASP A 343 19.38 -6.90 -33.05
N GLY A 344 19.56 -7.68 -31.96
CA GLY A 344 20.62 -7.49 -30.95
C GLY A 344 20.19 -6.73 -29.70
N GLY A 345 18.91 -6.40 -29.54
CA GLY A 345 18.35 -5.82 -28.32
C GLY A 345 18.20 -6.85 -27.20
N SER A 346 18.04 -6.36 -25.96
CA SER A 346 17.82 -7.22 -24.79
C SER A 346 16.34 -7.25 -24.40
N ALA A 347 15.83 -8.43 -24.05
CA ALA A 347 14.47 -8.55 -23.51
C ALA A 347 14.23 -7.68 -22.26
N ASN A 348 15.28 -7.42 -21.47
CA ASN A 348 15.20 -6.57 -20.28
C ASN A 348 14.98 -5.08 -20.60
N GLU A 349 15.16 -4.67 -21.85
CA GLU A 349 14.95 -3.31 -22.33
C GLU A 349 13.57 -3.10 -22.97
N ALA A 350 12.77 -4.19 -23.07
CA ALA A 350 11.41 -4.15 -23.60
C ALA A 350 10.40 -4.14 -22.47
N ALA A 351 9.39 -3.28 -22.56
CA ALA A 351 8.28 -3.24 -21.60
C ALA A 351 6.92 -3.21 -22.31
N ILE A 352 5.98 -3.99 -21.82
CA ILE A 352 4.59 -3.98 -22.28
C ILE A 352 3.73 -3.30 -21.22
N LEU A 353 3.07 -2.21 -21.59
CA LEU A 353 2.14 -1.51 -20.73
C LEU A 353 0.71 -1.81 -21.14
N TYR A 354 -0.15 -2.17 -20.17
CA TYR A 354 -1.56 -2.46 -20.43
C TYR A 354 -2.47 -1.81 -19.35
N ARG A 355 -3.73 -1.59 -19.71
CA ARG A 355 -4.66 -0.84 -18.86
C ARG A 355 -5.20 -1.66 -17.68
N SER A 356 -5.38 -2.95 -17.84
CA SER A 356 -5.95 -3.82 -16.81
C SER A 356 -5.24 -5.17 -16.73
N ASN A 357 -5.18 -5.74 -15.52
CA ASN A 357 -4.55 -7.06 -15.31
C ASN A 357 -5.22 -8.20 -16.10
N ALA A 358 -6.48 -8.03 -16.53
CA ALA A 358 -7.15 -9.02 -17.37
C ALA A 358 -6.45 -9.21 -18.73
N GLN A 359 -5.76 -8.19 -19.24
CA GLN A 359 -5.02 -8.24 -20.49
C GLN A 359 -3.71 -9.04 -20.41
N SER A 360 -3.14 -9.20 -19.20
CA SER A 360 -1.84 -9.85 -19.02
C SER A 360 -1.82 -11.28 -19.54
N ARG A 361 -2.90 -12.04 -19.31
CA ARG A 361 -2.96 -13.46 -19.66
C ARG A 361 -2.71 -13.73 -21.15
N VAL A 362 -3.34 -12.96 -22.02
CA VAL A 362 -3.20 -13.14 -23.49
C VAL A 362 -1.78 -12.76 -23.93
N LEU A 363 -1.21 -11.71 -23.33
CA LEU A 363 0.17 -11.29 -23.58
C LEU A 363 1.18 -12.36 -23.10
N GLU A 364 0.97 -12.92 -21.91
CA GLU A 364 1.79 -14.00 -21.36
C GLU A 364 1.78 -15.23 -22.26
N GLU A 365 0.59 -15.66 -22.71
CA GLU A 365 0.45 -16.80 -23.63
C GLU A 365 1.20 -16.56 -24.96
N ALA A 366 1.19 -15.33 -25.49
CA ALA A 366 1.91 -14.99 -26.71
C ALA A 366 3.43 -15.00 -26.52
N LEU A 367 3.94 -14.46 -25.40
CA LEU A 367 5.36 -14.46 -25.07
C LEU A 367 5.89 -15.88 -24.83
N LEU A 368 5.12 -16.73 -24.11
CA LEU A 368 5.46 -18.13 -23.87
C LEU A 368 5.58 -18.94 -25.15
N ARG A 369 4.69 -18.71 -26.14
CA ARG A 369 4.74 -19.39 -27.45
C ARG A 369 6.05 -19.11 -28.20
N LEU A 370 6.62 -17.94 -28.02
CA LEU A 370 7.89 -17.54 -28.63
C LEU A 370 9.10 -17.76 -27.70
N ASN A 371 8.91 -18.40 -26.54
CA ASN A 371 9.93 -18.62 -25.51
C ASN A 371 10.63 -17.32 -25.06
N ILE A 372 9.91 -16.19 -25.04
CA ILE A 372 10.44 -14.92 -24.54
C ILE A 372 10.24 -14.87 -23.03
N PRO A 373 11.33 -14.78 -22.23
CA PRO A 373 11.20 -14.65 -20.79
C PRO A 373 10.58 -13.30 -20.42
N TYR A 374 9.69 -13.30 -19.43
CA TYR A 374 9.01 -12.07 -18.98
C TYR A 374 8.83 -12.04 -17.47
N GLN A 375 8.60 -10.86 -16.95
CA GLN A 375 8.23 -10.63 -15.55
C GLN A 375 7.04 -9.68 -15.47
N ILE A 376 6.04 -10.02 -14.66
CA ILE A 376 4.86 -9.17 -14.45
C ILE A 376 5.09 -8.28 -13.23
N TYR A 377 4.90 -6.97 -13.44
CA TYR A 377 4.87 -5.99 -12.37
C TYR A 377 3.42 -5.56 -12.09
N GLY A 378 3.01 -5.57 -10.81
CA GLY A 378 1.66 -5.15 -10.42
C GLY A 378 0.54 -6.18 -10.62
N GLY A 379 0.87 -7.43 -10.99
CA GLY A 379 -0.04 -8.57 -10.93
C GLY A 379 -0.46 -8.89 -9.48
N GLN A 380 -1.36 -9.86 -9.28
CA GLN A 380 -1.69 -10.34 -7.93
C GLN A 380 -0.39 -10.70 -7.20
N ARG A 381 -0.10 -9.96 -6.14
CA ARG A 381 1.10 -10.24 -5.34
C ARG A 381 0.96 -11.64 -4.73
N PHE A 382 2.08 -12.33 -4.56
CA PHE A 382 2.10 -13.65 -3.95
C PHE A 382 1.26 -13.71 -2.65
N PHE A 383 1.43 -12.73 -1.77
CA PHE A 383 0.69 -12.64 -0.50
C PHE A 383 -0.79 -12.22 -0.64
N GLU A 384 -1.23 -11.82 -1.83
CA GLU A 384 -2.64 -11.47 -2.12
C GLU A 384 -3.45 -12.66 -2.61
N ARG A 385 -2.79 -13.78 -2.95
CA ARG A 385 -3.44 -15.00 -3.38
C ARG A 385 -4.23 -15.64 -2.24
N ALA A 386 -5.39 -16.18 -2.55
CA ALA A 386 -6.30 -16.73 -1.55
C ALA A 386 -5.65 -17.85 -0.73
N GLU A 387 -4.93 -18.75 -1.39
CA GLU A 387 -4.20 -19.86 -0.79
C GLU A 387 -3.11 -19.37 0.17
N VAL A 388 -2.33 -18.37 -0.22
CA VAL A 388 -1.28 -17.77 0.62
C VAL A 388 -1.88 -17.07 1.83
N LYS A 389 -2.96 -16.31 1.64
CA LYS A 389 -3.69 -15.68 2.74
C LYS A 389 -4.27 -16.72 3.72
N ASN A 390 -4.76 -17.85 3.20
CA ASN A 390 -5.23 -18.95 4.06
C ASN A 390 -4.07 -19.55 4.87
N ALA A 391 -2.94 -19.83 4.23
CA ALA A 391 -1.74 -20.33 4.92
C ALA A 391 -1.27 -19.36 6.02
N LEU A 392 -1.19 -18.06 5.72
CA LEU A 392 -0.84 -17.03 6.69
C LEU A 392 -1.85 -16.94 7.86
N ALA A 393 -3.14 -17.16 7.60
CA ALA A 393 -4.15 -17.17 8.65
C ALA A 393 -4.00 -18.39 9.60
N TYR A 394 -3.62 -19.56 9.07
CA TYR A 394 -3.24 -20.70 9.90
C TYR A 394 -2.02 -20.38 10.78
N MET A 395 -0.95 -19.85 10.19
CA MET A 395 0.25 -19.44 10.94
C MET A 395 -0.07 -18.42 12.03
N ARG A 396 -0.92 -17.47 11.71
CA ARG A 396 -1.37 -16.44 12.69
C ARG A 396 -2.13 -17.06 13.86
N LEU A 397 -3.00 -18.05 13.62
CA LEU A 397 -3.69 -18.76 14.69
C LEU A 397 -2.74 -19.63 15.54
N MET A 398 -1.65 -20.15 14.98
CA MET A 398 -0.64 -20.85 15.78
C MET A 398 0.08 -19.91 16.76
N GLU A 399 0.32 -18.66 16.34
CA GLU A 399 0.96 -17.64 17.18
C GLU A 399 -0.03 -16.96 18.13
N ASP A 400 -1.18 -16.55 17.61
CA ASP A 400 -2.24 -15.85 18.36
C ASP A 400 -3.60 -16.50 18.16
N ARG A 401 -4.03 -17.29 19.17
CA ARG A 401 -5.35 -17.97 19.21
C ARG A 401 -6.52 -17.00 19.21
N HIS A 402 -6.30 -15.76 19.61
CA HIS A 402 -7.35 -14.76 19.75
C HIS A 402 -7.58 -13.93 18.48
N SER A 403 -6.89 -14.25 17.39
CA SER A 403 -7.10 -13.61 16.09
C SER A 403 -8.41 -14.05 15.44
N ASP A 404 -9.51 -13.36 15.73
CA ASP A 404 -10.83 -13.62 15.17
C ASP A 404 -10.86 -13.58 13.63
N PRO A 405 -10.21 -12.61 12.93
CA PRO A 405 -10.16 -12.62 11.48
C PRO A 405 -9.48 -13.86 10.89
N ALA A 406 -8.39 -14.32 11.52
CA ALA A 406 -7.71 -15.55 11.09
C ALA A 406 -8.59 -16.78 11.34
N PHE A 407 -9.25 -16.87 12.48
CA PHE A 407 -10.21 -17.92 12.80
C PHE A 407 -11.32 -18.00 11.76
N GLU A 408 -12.02 -16.90 11.50
CA GLU A 408 -13.12 -16.84 10.53
C GLU A 408 -12.67 -17.24 9.11
N ARG A 409 -11.43 -16.92 8.76
CA ARG A 409 -10.89 -17.23 7.44
C ARG A 409 -10.69 -18.72 7.25
N VAL A 410 -10.17 -19.44 8.25
CA VAL A 410 -9.68 -20.81 8.05
C VAL A 410 -10.47 -21.89 8.75
N VAL A 411 -11.39 -21.57 9.66
CA VAL A 411 -12.15 -22.57 10.42
C VAL A 411 -12.90 -23.56 9.53
N ASN A 412 -13.37 -23.13 8.36
CA ASN A 412 -14.01 -23.99 7.34
C ASN A 412 -13.26 -23.99 5.99
N THR A 413 -12.01 -23.63 5.99
CA THR A 413 -11.11 -23.70 4.83
C THR A 413 -9.91 -24.58 5.20
N PRO A 414 -9.85 -25.81 4.66
CA PRO A 414 -10.80 -26.46 3.76
C PRO A 414 -12.16 -26.73 4.38
N THR A 415 -13.11 -27.12 3.55
CA THR A 415 -14.46 -27.42 3.99
C THR A 415 -14.48 -28.55 5.03
N ARG A 416 -14.86 -28.22 6.28
CA ARG A 416 -14.95 -29.16 7.41
C ARG A 416 -16.38 -29.44 7.83
N GLY A 417 -17.36 -28.86 7.12
CA GLY A 417 -18.76 -28.92 7.52
C GLY A 417 -19.16 -27.94 8.62
N ILE A 418 -18.31 -26.92 8.87
CA ILE A 418 -18.59 -25.81 9.78
C ILE A 418 -19.23 -24.71 8.94
N GLY A 419 -20.55 -24.75 8.84
CA GLY A 419 -21.30 -23.75 8.05
C GLY A 419 -21.61 -22.47 8.83
N ASP A 420 -22.22 -21.49 8.12
CA ASP A 420 -22.55 -20.16 8.66
C ASP A 420 -23.39 -20.22 9.96
N LYS A 421 -24.29 -21.20 10.09
CA LYS A 421 -25.11 -21.37 11.29
C LYS A 421 -24.26 -21.74 12.52
N THR A 422 -23.25 -22.58 12.33
CA THR A 422 -22.31 -22.97 13.40
C THR A 422 -21.44 -21.79 13.79
N LEU A 423 -20.89 -21.09 12.79
CA LEU A 423 -20.08 -19.88 13.00
C LEU A 423 -20.90 -18.81 13.75
N GLU A 424 -22.15 -18.61 13.38
CA GLU A 424 -23.00 -17.65 14.08
C GLU A 424 -23.24 -18.05 15.55
N GLY A 425 -23.41 -19.35 15.82
CA GLY A 425 -23.49 -19.86 17.20
C GLY A 425 -22.21 -19.57 18.00
N ILE A 426 -21.02 -19.78 17.40
CA ILE A 426 -19.72 -19.45 18.04
C ILE A 426 -19.62 -17.94 18.31
N ARG A 427 -20.02 -17.10 17.35
CA ARG A 427 -20.03 -15.62 17.50
C ARG A 427 -20.95 -15.15 18.63
N GLN A 428 -22.13 -15.78 18.77
CA GLN A 428 -23.06 -15.46 19.86
C GLN A 428 -22.48 -15.82 21.21
N LEU A 429 -21.83 -16.98 21.32
CA LEU A 429 -21.13 -17.38 22.54
C LEU A 429 -19.97 -16.43 22.86
N ALA A 430 -19.18 -16.05 21.85
CA ALA A 430 -18.07 -15.10 22.03
C ALA A 430 -18.57 -13.75 22.58
N ARG A 431 -19.64 -13.21 22.01
CA ARG A 431 -20.26 -11.96 22.48
C ARG A 431 -20.82 -12.07 23.89
N ALA A 432 -21.55 -13.15 24.19
CA ALA A 432 -22.14 -13.37 25.50
C ALA A 432 -21.09 -13.46 26.60
N ASN A 433 -19.94 -14.08 26.29
CA ASN A 433 -18.85 -14.31 27.24
C ASN A 433 -17.74 -13.26 27.17
N GLN A 434 -17.85 -12.31 26.23
CA GLN A 434 -16.80 -11.30 25.95
C GLN A 434 -15.41 -11.95 25.71
N THR A 435 -15.38 -12.99 24.90
CA THR A 435 -14.18 -13.77 24.55
C THR A 435 -13.94 -13.81 23.04
N SER A 436 -12.76 -14.30 22.63
CA SER A 436 -12.47 -14.55 21.22
C SER A 436 -13.32 -15.71 20.65
N LEU A 437 -13.42 -15.77 19.30
CA LEU A 437 -14.08 -16.88 18.62
C LEU A 437 -13.43 -18.23 18.92
N TRP A 438 -12.12 -18.25 19.09
CA TRP A 438 -11.37 -19.45 19.51
C TRP A 438 -11.81 -19.95 20.89
N GLN A 439 -11.83 -19.06 21.87
CA GLN A 439 -12.24 -19.43 23.22
C GLN A 439 -13.72 -19.84 23.27
N ALA A 440 -14.58 -19.12 22.57
CA ALA A 440 -16.00 -19.46 22.45
C ALA A 440 -16.21 -20.83 21.76
N ALA A 441 -15.38 -21.18 20.77
CA ALA A 441 -15.43 -22.51 20.16
C ALA A 441 -15.04 -23.59 21.17
N LYS A 442 -13.98 -23.40 21.97
CA LYS A 442 -13.58 -24.32 23.06
C LYS A 442 -14.66 -24.43 24.15
N ASP A 443 -15.25 -23.33 24.56
CA ASP A 443 -16.34 -23.31 25.57
C ASP A 443 -17.58 -24.03 25.05
N GLY A 444 -17.92 -23.82 23.76
CA GLY A 444 -19.04 -24.53 23.12
C GLY A 444 -18.82 -26.04 22.99
N LEU A 445 -17.57 -26.48 22.78
CA LEU A 445 -17.17 -27.90 22.80
C LEU A 445 -17.33 -28.49 24.20
N ALA A 446 -16.82 -27.81 25.22
CA ALA A 446 -16.88 -28.23 26.63
C ALA A 446 -18.33 -28.23 27.17
N GLY A 447 -19.14 -27.25 26.79
CA GLY A 447 -20.53 -27.08 27.20
C GLY A 447 -21.52 -27.93 26.43
N GLY A 448 -21.12 -28.73 25.45
CA GLY A 448 -22.05 -29.57 24.66
C GLY A 448 -23.05 -28.77 23.82
N THR A 449 -22.73 -27.54 23.46
CA THR A 449 -23.63 -26.63 22.74
C THR A 449 -23.86 -27.07 21.28
N PHE A 450 -22.90 -27.82 20.71
CA PHE A 450 -22.92 -28.23 19.32
C PHE A 450 -23.51 -29.63 19.13
N THR A 451 -24.07 -29.88 17.94
CA THR A 451 -24.46 -31.27 17.57
C THR A 451 -23.22 -32.17 17.46
N ALA A 452 -23.34 -33.47 17.61
CA ALA A 452 -22.23 -34.42 17.57
C ALA A 452 -21.34 -34.27 16.33
N ARG A 453 -21.95 -34.02 15.15
CA ARG A 453 -21.20 -33.78 13.89
C ARG A 453 -20.41 -32.48 13.94
N VAL A 454 -20.99 -31.40 14.43
CA VAL A 454 -20.34 -30.10 14.55
C VAL A 454 -19.24 -30.14 15.61
N ASN A 455 -19.49 -30.84 16.72
CA ASN A 455 -18.50 -31.08 17.77
C ASN A 455 -17.23 -31.76 17.23
N GLY A 456 -17.41 -32.80 16.40
CA GLY A 456 -16.28 -33.45 15.73
C GLY A 456 -15.50 -32.53 14.79
N ALA A 457 -16.22 -31.71 14.01
CA ALA A 457 -15.60 -30.79 13.06
C ALA A 457 -14.86 -29.63 13.75
N VAL A 458 -15.48 -28.97 14.73
CA VAL A 458 -14.88 -27.87 15.49
C VAL A 458 -13.75 -28.39 16.38
N GLY A 459 -13.94 -29.53 17.05
CA GLY A 459 -12.92 -30.16 17.87
C GLY A 459 -11.68 -30.57 17.06
N GLY A 460 -11.90 -31.15 15.87
CA GLY A 460 -10.81 -31.51 14.95
C GLY A 460 -10.03 -30.28 14.47
N PHE A 461 -10.71 -29.17 14.21
CA PHE A 461 -10.04 -27.91 13.85
C PHE A 461 -9.23 -27.33 15.03
N VAL A 462 -9.78 -27.31 16.23
CA VAL A 462 -9.08 -26.83 17.43
C VAL A 462 -7.85 -27.68 17.70
N ALA A 463 -7.97 -29.00 17.67
CA ALA A 463 -6.86 -29.94 17.87
C ALA A 463 -5.76 -29.73 16.81
N LEU A 464 -6.14 -29.56 15.53
CA LEU A 464 -5.18 -29.32 14.45
C LEU A 464 -4.31 -28.09 14.73
N ILE A 465 -4.92 -26.96 15.11
CA ILE A 465 -4.19 -25.73 15.40
C ILE A 465 -3.31 -25.87 16.63
N ASP A 466 -3.79 -26.53 17.68
CA ASP A 466 -3.01 -26.76 18.89
C ASP A 466 -1.82 -27.69 18.61
N ASP A 467 -2.02 -28.80 17.87
CA ASP A 467 -0.95 -29.72 17.46
C ASP A 467 0.12 -29.03 16.60
N MET A 468 -0.30 -28.17 15.66
CA MET A 468 0.63 -27.42 14.80
C MET A 468 1.46 -26.43 15.61
N ALA A 469 0.88 -25.73 16.56
CA ALA A 469 1.60 -24.79 17.40
C ALA A 469 2.56 -25.51 18.36
N ASP A 470 2.12 -26.62 18.98
CA ASP A 470 3.00 -27.45 19.81
C ASP A 470 4.19 -28.02 19.01
N ALA A 471 4.00 -28.27 17.72
CA ALA A 471 5.08 -28.67 16.83
C ALA A 471 6.08 -27.53 16.57
N VAL A 472 5.58 -26.30 16.40
CA VAL A 472 6.42 -25.09 16.21
C VAL A 472 7.19 -24.77 17.49
N ASP A 473 6.54 -24.82 18.65
CA ASP A 473 7.18 -24.54 19.96
C ASP A 473 8.28 -25.55 20.32
N ARG A 474 8.18 -26.78 19.81
CA ARG A 474 9.22 -27.83 19.97
C ARG A 474 10.40 -27.64 19.01
N MET A 475 10.28 -26.83 17.99
CA MET A 475 11.35 -26.54 17.03
C MET A 475 12.16 -25.35 17.56
N ASP A 476 13.48 -25.56 17.73
CA ASP A 476 14.41 -24.51 18.13
C ASP A 476 14.28 -23.32 17.17
N SER A 477 14.04 -22.13 17.71
CA SER A 477 13.66 -20.92 17.01
C SER A 477 14.69 -20.36 16.00
N SER A 478 15.76 -21.09 15.72
CA SER A 478 16.88 -20.61 14.91
C SER A 478 16.83 -20.94 13.42
N VAL A 479 15.95 -21.83 12.95
CA VAL A 479 15.94 -22.23 11.52
C VAL A 479 14.53 -22.62 11.03
N PHE A 480 13.86 -21.71 10.33
CA PHE A 480 12.80 -22.11 9.40
C PHE A 480 13.46 -22.77 8.18
N THR A 481 13.49 -24.09 8.14
CA THR A 481 14.07 -24.85 7.02
C THR A 481 13.01 -25.12 5.94
N ALA A 482 13.46 -25.32 4.68
CA ALA A 482 12.60 -25.75 3.57
C ALA A 482 11.74 -26.98 3.93
N GLY A 483 12.25 -27.93 4.71
CA GLY A 483 11.50 -29.10 5.18
C GLY A 483 10.34 -28.79 6.13
N GLN A 484 10.36 -27.64 6.81
CA GLN A 484 9.25 -27.21 7.68
C GLN A 484 8.12 -26.60 6.87
N VAL A 485 8.46 -25.93 5.77
CA VAL A 485 7.49 -25.45 4.78
C VAL A 485 6.86 -26.64 4.04
N GLU A 486 7.64 -27.66 3.71
CA GLU A 486 7.15 -28.92 3.13
C GLU A 486 6.17 -29.65 4.05
N SER A 487 6.48 -29.78 5.35
CA SER A 487 5.54 -30.34 6.33
C SER A 487 4.27 -29.52 6.44
N PHE A 488 4.35 -28.19 6.35
CA PHE A 488 3.18 -27.32 6.34
C PHE A 488 2.31 -27.52 5.09
N ILE A 489 2.95 -27.74 3.93
CA ILE A 489 2.26 -28.02 2.66
C ILE A 489 1.50 -29.36 2.72
N GLU A 490 2.03 -30.37 3.43
CA GLU A 490 1.34 -31.65 3.64
C GLU A 490 0.03 -31.52 4.43
N TYR A 491 -0.10 -30.50 5.29
CA TYR A 491 -1.34 -30.20 6.03
C TYR A 491 -2.35 -29.37 5.23
N LEU A 492 -1.97 -28.84 4.06
CA LEU A 492 -2.93 -28.16 3.19
C LEU A 492 -3.86 -29.18 2.53
N PRO A 493 -5.16 -28.91 2.51
CA PRO A 493 -6.17 -29.94 2.38
C PRO A 493 -6.57 -30.33 0.97
N THR A 494 -6.22 -29.54 -0.04
CA THR A 494 -6.52 -29.89 -1.42
C THR A 494 -5.24 -30.13 -2.23
N SER A 495 -5.29 -31.11 -3.15
CA SER A 495 -4.18 -31.39 -4.07
C SER A 495 -3.84 -30.19 -4.96
N GLU A 496 -4.81 -29.32 -5.23
CA GLU A 496 -4.66 -28.13 -6.05
C GLU A 496 -3.94 -27.00 -5.28
N GLU A 497 -4.24 -26.80 -4.00
CA GLU A 497 -3.54 -25.86 -3.12
C GLU A 497 -2.09 -26.26 -2.88
N ARG A 498 -1.83 -27.57 -2.71
CA ARG A 498 -0.46 -28.12 -2.61
C ARG A 498 0.34 -27.86 -3.89
N GLN A 499 -0.19 -28.24 -5.05
CA GLN A 499 0.48 -28.07 -6.34
C GLN A 499 0.74 -26.59 -6.69
N ASN A 500 -0.13 -25.68 -6.25
CA ASN A 500 0.06 -24.26 -6.47
C ASN A 500 1.16 -23.67 -5.58
N LEU A 501 1.30 -24.12 -4.33
CA LEU A 501 2.41 -23.72 -3.46
C LEU A 501 3.75 -24.35 -3.88
N GLU A 502 3.77 -25.63 -4.26
CA GLU A 502 4.97 -26.34 -4.75
C GLU A 502 5.56 -25.70 -6.02
N LYS A 503 4.75 -25.11 -6.87
CA LYS A 503 5.24 -24.39 -8.07
C LYS A 503 5.99 -23.08 -7.78
N TYR A 504 5.90 -22.56 -6.57
CA TYR A 504 6.46 -21.26 -6.19
C TYR A 504 7.58 -21.35 -5.16
N MET A 505 7.91 -22.57 -4.70
CA MET A 505 9.10 -22.90 -3.92
C MET A 505 10.26 -23.32 -4.80
#